data_bf582d111fc3da1a22185aeece4c53a4
#
_entry.id   bf582d111fc3da1a22185aeece4c53a4
#
_cell.length_a   1.000
_cell.length_b   1.000
_cell.length_c   1.000
_cell.angle_alpha   90.00
_cell.angle_beta   90.00
_cell.angle_gamma   90.00
#
_symmetry.space_group_name_H-M   'P 1'
#
loop_
_entity.id
_entity.type
_entity.pdbx_description
1 polymer ?
#
loop_
_entity_poly.entity_id
_entity_poly.type
_entity_poly.pdbx_seq_one_letter_code
_entity_poly.pdbx_strand_id
1 'polypeptide(L)'
;TVRIEPLIEEIVERYERGLADLPFSLIKHYGDDFASSGHLMLARIEGASQEFRNAFINEMGEEGVACNVHYKPLPLLTAYKDLGFDIADFPNALAQFSNEVTLPLHTKLSDDDVDYVIAMCHDVFARLSAKGVR
;
A
#
# COMPACT_ATOMS: atom_id res chain seq x y z
N THR A 1 10.45 -22.79 17.98
CA THR A 1 10.33 -21.45 17.36
C THR A 1 9.52 -21.61 16.08
N VAL A 2 8.31 -21.05 16.05
CA VAL A 2 7.47 -21.06 14.85
C VAL A 2 8.15 -20.13 13.83
N ARG A 3 8.49 -20.63 12.64
CA ARG A 3 8.96 -19.79 11.55
C ARG A 3 7.80 -18.97 11.02
N ILE A 4 7.83 -17.68 11.26
CA ILE A 4 6.83 -16.71 10.80
C ILE A 4 7.13 -16.27 9.35
N GLU A 5 8.40 -16.23 8.98
CA GLU A 5 8.90 -15.73 7.70
C GLU A 5 8.31 -16.47 6.46
N PRO A 6 8.22 -17.82 6.42
CA PRO A 6 7.68 -18.49 5.24
C PRO A 6 6.20 -18.15 4.97
N LEU A 7 5.41 -17.92 6.02
CA LEU A 7 4.00 -17.56 5.86
C LEU A 7 3.83 -16.14 5.31
N ILE A 8 4.66 -15.20 5.75
CA ILE A 8 4.68 -13.84 5.21
C ILE A 8 5.12 -13.83 3.75
N GLU A 9 6.16 -14.59 3.40
CA GLU A 9 6.64 -14.73 2.03
C GLU A 9 5.53 -15.25 1.09
N GLU A 10 4.81 -16.28 1.50
CA GLU A 10 3.67 -16.82 0.74
C GLU A 10 2.56 -15.78 0.52
N ILE A 11 2.25 -14.97 1.52
CA ILE A 11 1.27 -13.88 1.41
C ILE A 11 1.77 -12.80 0.45
N VAL A 12 3.03 -12.40 0.55
CA VAL A 12 3.64 -11.41 -0.34
C VAL A 12 3.58 -11.89 -1.80
N GLU A 13 4.00 -13.13 -2.08
CA GLU A 13 3.93 -13.72 -3.42
C GLU A 13 2.49 -13.77 -3.95
N ARG A 14 1.52 -14.06 -3.09
CA ARG A 14 0.11 -14.06 -3.48
C ARG A 14 -0.37 -12.67 -3.87
N TYR A 15 0.00 -11.62 -3.14
CA TYR A 15 -0.26 -10.24 -3.53
C TYR A 15 0.42 -9.87 -4.85
N GLU A 16 1.70 -10.23 -5.02
CA GLU A 16 2.43 -9.95 -6.26
C GLU A 16 1.74 -10.55 -7.49
N ARG A 17 1.30 -11.79 -7.40
CA ARG A 17 0.56 -12.46 -8.48
C ARG A 17 -0.84 -11.88 -8.69
N GLY A 18 -1.57 -11.66 -7.60
CA GLY A 18 -2.97 -11.25 -7.64
C GLY A 18 -3.19 -9.80 -8.07
N LEU A 19 -2.20 -8.93 -7.88
CA LEU A 19 -2.28 -7.50 -8.22
C LEU A 19 -1.49 -7.14 -9.50
N ALA A 20 -0.90 -8.12 -10.18
CA ALA A 20 -0.06 -7.89 -11.36
C ALA A 20 -0.80 -7.21 -12.53
N ASP A 21 -2.11 -7.38 -12.62
CA ASP A 21 -2.96 -6.78 -13.66
C ASP A 21 -3.39 -5.33 -13.35
N LEU A 22 -3.12 -4.87 -12.14
CA LEU A 22 -3.40 -3.50 -11.71
C LEU A 22 -2.14 -2.62 -11.83
N PRO A 23 -2.28 -1.29 -11.98
CA PRO A 23 -1.15 -0.38 -11.97
C PRO A 23 -0.60 -0.17 -10.56
N PHE A 24 -0.29 -1.26 -9.88
CA PHE A 24 0.26 -1.27 -8.52
C PHE A 24 1.74 -1.63 -8.56
N SER A 25 2.57 -0.77 -7.98
CA SER A 25 3.98 -1.09 -7.68
C SER A 25 4.10 -1.53 -6.24
N LEU A 26 4.37 -2.80 -6.02
CA LEU A 26 4.57 -3.35 -4.69
C LEU A 26 6.03 -3.19 -4.25
N ILE A 27 6.25 -2.91 -2.96
CA ILE A 27 7.60 -2.94 -2.40
C ILE A 27 8.16 -4.36 -2.51
N LYS A 28 9.42 -4.47 -2.95
CA LYS A 28 10.10 -5.76 -2.96
C LYS A 28 10.52 -6.16 -1.55
N HIS A 29 10.06 -7.32 -1.13
CA HIS A 29 10.42 -7.90 0.18
C HIS A 29 11.61 -8.83 0.09
N TYR A 30 11.84 -9.46 -1.05
CA TYR A 30 12.87 -10.47 -1.23
C TYR A 30 13.63 -10.26 -2.54
N GLY A 31 14.91 -10.51 -2.53
CA GLY A 31 15.81 -10.46 -3.67
C GLY A 31 16.99 -11.40 -3.47
N ASP A 32 17.91 -11.46 -4.42
CA ASP A 32 19.05 -12.38 -4.39
C ASP A 32 19.98 -12.12 -3.19
N ASP A 33 20.05 -10.88 -2.72
CA ASP A 33 21.00 -10.41 -1.70
C ASP A 33 20.32 -9.72 -0.50
N PHE A 34 18.99 -9.72 -0.44
CA PHE A 34 18.26 -9.14 0.68
C PHE A 34 16.95 -9.88 1.00
N ALA A 35 16.53 -9.78 2.26
CA ALA A 35 15.24 -10.23 2.72
C ALA A 35 14.66 -9.20 3.70
N SER A 36 13.40 -8.87 3.51
CA SER A 36 12.63 -8.00 4.40
C SER A 36 12.07 -8.79 5.59
N SER A 37 11.81 -8.11 6.69
CA SER A 37 11.03 -8.66 7.81
C SER A 37 9.55 -8.92 7.47
N GLY A 38 9.07 -8.43 6.33
CA GLY A 38 7.66 -8.54 5.93
C GLY A 38 6.70 -7.78 6.85
N HIS A 39 7.13 -6.63 7.35
CA HIS A 39 6.33 -5.85 8.31
C HIS A 39 5.16 -5.12 7.66
N LEU A 40 5.38 -4.46 6.52
CA LEU A 40 4.38 -3.64 5.83
C LEU A 40 4.31 -4.02 4.34
N MET A 41 3.11 -4.24 3.84
CA MET A 41 2.86 -4.43 2.41
C MET A 41 2.53 -3.08 1.76
N LEU A 42 3.56 -2.35 1.38
CA LEU A 42 3.42 -1.05 0.72
C LEU A 42 3.15 -1.25 -0.77
N ALA A 43 2.11 -0.61 -1.25
CA ALA A 43 1.74 -0.57 -2.66
C ALA A 43 1.60 0.88 -3.12
N ARG A 44 2.15 1.21 -4.27
CA ARG A 44 1.87 2.48 -4.93
C ARG A 44 0.86 2.26 -6.04
N ILE A 45 -0.17 3.10 -6.09
CA ILE A 45 -1.11 3.12 -7.22
C ILE A 45 -0.52 4.08 -8.26
N GLU A 46 0.13 3.52 -9.28
CA GLU A 46 0.88 4.31 -10.25
C GLU A 46 -0.03 5.31 -11.01
N GLY A 47 0.42 6.56 -11.06
CA GLY A 47 -0.32 7.64 -11.70
C GLY A 47 -1.51 8.18 -10.91
N ALA A 48 -1.83 7.60 -9.75
CA ALA A 48 -2.94 8.08 -8.93
C ALA A 48 -2.58 9.36 -8.17
N SER A 49 -3.57 10.24 -8.02
CA SER A 49 -3.52 11.39 -7.13
C SER A 49 -3.71 10.97 -5.67
N GLN A 50 -3.42 11.88 -4.75
CA GLN A 50 -3.74 11.68 -3.34
C GLN A 50 -5.25 11.54 -3.10
N GLU A 51 -6.07 12.22 -3.91
CA GLU A 51 -7.53 12.12 -3.84
C GLU A 51 -7.99 10.69 -4.20
N PHE A 52 -7.47 10.15 -5.32
CA PHE A 52 -7.77 8.76 -5.69
C PHE A 52 -7.34 7.77 -4.60
N ARG A 53 -6.10 7.91 -4.09
CA ARG A 53 -5.58 7.07 -3.01
C ARG A 53 -6.48 7.12 -1.77
N ASN A 54 -6.92 8.31 -1.36
CA ASN A 54 -7.78 8.46 -0.20
C ASN A 54 -9.15 7.83 -0.43
N ALA A 55 -9.74 8.02 -1.62
CA ALA A 55 -10.99 7.37 -2.01
C ALA A 55 -10.84 5.84 -2.01
N PHE A 56 -9.72 5.33 -2.52
CA PHE A 56 -9.42 3.89 -2.52
C PHE A 56 -9.38 3.33 -1.10
N ILE A 57 -8.67 3.97 -0.17
CA ILE A 57 -8.61 3.53 1.23
C ILE A 57 -10.01 3.55 1.87
N ASN A 58 -10.79 4.58 1.63
CA ASN A 58 -12.14 4.69 2.19
C ASN A 58 -13.06 3.59 1.65
N GLU A 59 -13.10 3.38 0.34
CA GLU A 59 -13.94 2.31 -0.24
C GLU A 59 -13.47 0.91 0.17
N MET A 60 -12.16 0.66 0.28
CA MET A 60 -11.66 -0.59 0.86
C MET A 60 -12.14 -0.79 2.29
N GLY A 61 -12.14 0.28 3.10
CA GLY A 61 -12.67 0.26 4.46
C GLY A 61 -14.17 -0.09 4.52
N GLU A 62 -14.97 0.41 3.59
CA GLU A 62 -16.39 0.07 3.46
C GLU A 62 -16.61 -1.42 3.14
N GLU A 63 -15.67 -2.03 2.41
CA GLU A 63 -15.65 -3.47 2.13
C GLU A 63 -15.00 -4.29 3.27
N GLY A 64 -14.68 -3.67 4.40
CA GLY A 64 -14.09 -4.35 5.56
C GLY A 64 -12.60 -4.61 5.46
N VAL A 65 -11.90 -4.01 4.52
CA VAL A 65 -10.45 -4.12 4.35
C VAL A 65 -9.76 -2.88 4.91
N ALA A 66 -9.05 -3.04 6.01
CA ALA A 66 -8.31 -1.94 6.64
C ALA A 66 -7.01 -1.65 5.90
N CYS A 67 -7.00 -0.60 5.11
CA CYS A 67 -5.79 -0.05 4.49
C CYS A 67 -5.30 1.19 5.25
N ASN A 68 -4.04 1.54 5.07
CA ASN A 68 -3.42 2.67 5.75
C ASN A 68 -2.39 3.35 4.84
N VAL A 69 -1.72 4.37 5.36
CA VAL A 69 -0.60 5.05 4.72
C VAL A 69 0.60 5.08 5.67
N HIS A 70 1.73 4.58 5.24
CA HIS A 70 2.98 4.55 6.02
C HIS A 70 4.13 5.19 5.24
N TYR A 71 4.46 6.47 5.54
CA TYR A 71 3.85 7.39 6.50
C TYR A 71 3.75 8.78 5.88
N LYS A 72 2.99 9.68 6.52
CA LYS A 72 3.00 11.08 6.15
C LYS A 72 4.43 11.63 6.32
N PRO A 73 5.04 12.23 5.28
CA PRO A 73 6.39 12.77 5.36
C PRO A 73 6.55 13.80 6.48
N LEU A 74 7.63 13.74 7.20
CA LEU A 74 7.90 14.65 8.33
C LEU A 74 7.74 16.13 7.98
N PRO A 75 8.21 16.63 6.81
CA PRO A 75 8.03 18.03 6.44
C PRO A 75 6.57 18.50 6.33
N LEU A 76 5.62 17.56 6.23
CA LEU A 76 4.18 17.88 6.24
C LEU A 76 3.58 18.01 7.64
N LEU A 77 4.30 17.62 8.66
CA LEU A 77 3.88 17.76 10.06
C LEU A 77 4.18 19.18 10.56
N THR A 78 3.26 19.76 11.34
CA THR A 78 3.36 21.14 11.86
C THR A 78 4.67 21.40 12.57
N ALA A 79 5.11 20.48 13.44
CA ALA A 79 6.36 20.61 14.18
C ALA A 79 7.59 20.78 13.28
N TYR A 80 7.63 20.10 12.13
CA TYR A 80 8.74 20.21 11.18
C TYR A 80 8.62 21.46 10.29
N LYS A 81 7.39 21.84 9.92
CA LYS A 81 7.15 23.10 9.21
C LYS A 81 7.60 24.31 10.06
N ASP A 82 7.31 24.27 11.34
CA ASP A 82 7.72 25.33 12.29
C ASP A 82 9.25 25.41 12.46
N LEU A 83 9.97 24.31 12.16
CA LEU A 83 11.43 24.28 12.10
C LEU A 83 12.00 24.73 10.74
N GLY A 84 11.16 25.10 9.78
CA GLY A 84 11.57 25.59 8.47
C GLY A 84 11.73 24.54 7.39
N PHE A 85 11.30 23.28 7.62
CA PHE A 85 11.29 22.25 6.57
C PHE A 85 10.13 22.47 5.60
N ASP A 86 10.43 22.38 4.31
CA ASP A 86 9.44 22.44 3.23
C ASP A 86 9.39 21.11 2.48
N ILE A 87 8.20 20.58 2.27
CA ILE A 87 8.01 19.34 1.51
C ILE A 87 8.50 19.44 0.06
N ALA A 88 8.54 20.64 -0.51
CA ALA A 88 9.06 20.89 -1.85
C ALA A 88 10.53 20.48 -2.02
N ASP A 89 11.29 20.48 -0.94
CA ASP A 89 12.70 20.04 -0.91
C ASP A 89 12.81 18.49 -0.92
N PHE A 90 11.70 17.77 -0.76
CA PHE A 90 11.63 16.32 -0.65
C PHE A 90 10.64 15.71 -1.67
N PRO A 91 10.85 15.94 -2.99
CA PRO A 91 9.88 15.56 -4.03
C PRO A 91 9.64 14.04 -4.10
N ASN A 92 10.66 13.22 -3.83
CA ASN A 92 10.52 11.77 -3.83
C ASN A 92 9.64 11.25 -2.68
N ALA A 93 9.80 11.84 -1.49
CA ALA A 93 8.98 11.51 -0.33
C ALA A 93 7.51 11.91 -0.57
N LEU A 94 7.28 13.07 -1.16
CA LEU A 94 5.94 13.53 -1.53
C LEU A 94 5.30 12.64 -2.58
N ALA A 95 6.03 12.27 -3.62
CA ALA A 95 5.54 11.40 -4.69
C ALA A 95 5.16 10.01 -4.15
N GLN A 96 5.99 9.43 -3.27
CA GLN A 96 5.71 8.17 -2.60
C GLN A 96 4.44 8.26 -1.74
N PHE A 97 4.34 9.28 -0.91
CA PHE A 97 3.20 9.50 -0.01
C PHE A 97 1.88 9.69 -0.76
N SER A 98 1.92 10.37 -1.91
CA SER A 98 0.71 10.79 -2.62
C SER A 98 -0.14 9.63 -3.14
N ASN A 99 0.47 8.51 -3.48
CA ASN A 99 -0.22 7.35 -4.06
C ASN A 99 0.08 6.02 -3.36
N GLU A 100 0.69 6.06 -2.18
CA GLU A 100 0.98 4.87 -1.39
C GLU A 100 -0.24 4.42 -0.60
N VAL A 101 -0.47 3.10 -0.60
CA VAL A 101 -1.45 2.39 0.21
C VAL A 101 -0.77 1.20 0.87
N THR A 102 -0.97 1.01 2.15
CA THR A 102 -0.51 -0.18 2.85
C THR A 102 -1.65 -1.19 2.96
N LEU A 103 -1.44 -2.37 2.39
CA LEU A 103 -2.38 -3.49 2.44
C LEU A 103 -2.17 -4.33 3.71
N PRO A 104 -3.20 -5.08 4.16
CA PRO A 104 -3.06 -5.97 5.31
C PRO A 104 -1.96 -7.01 5.10
N LEU A 105 -1.06 -7.15 6.07
CA LEU A 105 0.01 -8.15 6.07
C LEU A 105 0.32 -8.59 7.50
N HIS A 106 -0.08 -9.80 7.85
CA HIS A 106 0.23 -10.44 9.13
C HIS A 106 -0.02 -11.94 9.07
N THR A 107 0.57 -12.68 10.01
CA THR A 107 0.56 -14.15 10.03
C THR A 107 -0.80 -14.80 10.32
N LYS A 108 -1.81 -14.01 10.67
CA LYS A 108 -3.18 -14.52 10.91
C LYS A 108 -4.08 -14.44 9.68
N LEU A 109 -3.60 -13.85 8.58
CA LEU A 109 -4.34 -13.85 7.32
C LEU A 109 -4.38 -15.26 6.75
N SER A 110 -5.59 -15.77 6.51
CA SER A 110 -5.78 -16.98 5.73
C SER A 110 -5.62 -16.70 4.23
N ASP A 111 -5.48 -17.75 3.43
CA ASP A 111 -5.45 -17.61 1.99
C ASP A 111 -6.72 -16.95 1.45
N ASP A 112 -7.88 -17.30 2.02
CA ASP A 112 -9.17 -16.71 1.65
C ASP A 112 -9.22 -15.21 2.00
N ASP A 113 -8.63 -14.79 3.13
CA ASP A 113 -8.53 -13.37 3.49
C ASP A 113 -7.69 -12.59 2.47
N VAL A 114 -6.55 -13.14 2.08
CA VAL A 114 -5.67 -12.51 1.09
C VAL A 114 -6.35 -12.42 -0.28
N ASP A 115 -7.00 -13.49 -0.71
CA ASP A 115 -7.75 -13.52 -1.97
C ASP A 115 -8.91 -12.51 -1.95
N TYR A 116 -9.59 -12.36 -0.82
CA TYR A 116 -10.61 -11.33 -0.63
C TYR A 116 -10.04 -9.91 -0.77
N VAL A 117 -8.91 -9.61 -0.12
CA VAL A 117 -8.25 -8.30 -0.25
C VAL A 117 -7.88 -8.02 -1.71
N ILE A 118 -7.32 -9.02 -2.41
CA ILE A 118 -6.96 -8.90 -3.83
C ILE A 118 -8.21 -8.61 -4.68
N ALA A 119 -9.28 -9.36 -4.49
CA ALA A 119 -10.54 -9.15 -5.20
C ALA A 119 -11.12 -7.76 -4.95
N MET A 120 -11.07 -7.27 -3.73
CA MET A 120 -11.53 -5.92 -3.40
C MET A 120 -10.63 -4.83 -3.99
N CYS A 121 -9.32 -5.05 -4.09
CA CYS A 121 -8.42 -4.13 -4.81
C CYS A 121 -8.85 -3.96 -6.27
N HIS A 122 -9.15 -5.06 -6.97
CA HIS A 122 -9.63 -5.02 -8.35
C HIS A 122 -10.98 -4.30 -8.47
N ASP A 123 -11.92 -4.65 -7.62
CA ASP A 123 -13.28 -4.10 -7.68
C ASP A 123 -13.32 -2.60 -7.35
N VAL A 124 -12.69 -2.19 -6.26
CA VAL A 124 -12.61 -0.79 -5.83
C VAL A 124 -11.87 0.05 -6.87
N PHE A 125 -10.74 -0.45 -7.37
CA PHE A 125 -9.99 0.26 -8.42
C PHE A 125 -10.83 0.47 -9.69
N ALA A 126 -11.55 -0.55 -10.13
CA ALA A 126 -12.45 -0.45 -11.28
C ALA A 126 -13.60 0.53 -11.05
N ARG A 127 -14.22 0.50 -9.87
CA ARG A 127 -15.31 1.42 -9.50
C ARG A 127 -14.86 2.89 -9.51
N LEU A 128 -13.71 3.18 -8.90
CA LEU A 128 -13.18 4.55 -8.85
C LEU A 128 -12.76 5.05 -10.22
N SER A 129 -12.13 4.19 -11.03
CA SER A 129 -11.74 4.53 -12.40
C SER A 129 -12.96 4.83 -13.27
N ALA A 130 -14.05 4.07 -13.12
CA ALA A 130 -15.32 4.31 -13.82
C ALA A 130 -16.00 5.62 -13.41
N LYS A 131 -15.83 6.04 -12.15
CA LYS A 131 -16.34 7.35 -11.64
C LYS A 131 -15.51 8.55 -12.13
N GLY A 132 -14.38 8.32 -12.80
CA GLY A 132 -13.49 9.38 -13.28
C GLY A 132 -12.63 10.02 -12.18
N VAL A 133 -12.51 9.40 -11.04
CA VAL A 133 -11.55 9.81 -10.00
C VAL A 133 -10.13 9.49 -10.50
N ARG A 134 -9.20 10.46 -10.38
CA ARG A 134 -7.81 10.32 -10.86
C ARG A 134 -6.81 10.72 -9.79
#